data_fdbd60a25fabdd435fb25272b8dc5a25
#
_entry.id   fdbd60a25fabdd435fb25272b8dc5a25
#
_cell.length_a   1.000
_cell.length_b   1.000
_cell.length_c   1.000
_cell.angle_alpha   90.00
_cell.angle_beta   90.00
_cell.angle_gamma   90.00
#
_symmetry.space_group_name_H-M   'P 1'
#
loop_
_entity.id
_entity.type
_entity.pdbx_description
1 polymer ?
#
loop_
_entity_poly.entity_id
_entity_poly.type
_entity_poly.pdbx_seq_one_letter_code
_entity_poly.pdbx_strand_id
1 'polypeptide(L)'
;MSHASTSYKIIFHGNCIDGWFSAYFAHLALTRQGVTDIKMYPTAPTGAGLPALKEMVNAYILLVDISFDEAVRATWVGALSVNCIDHHATSCDHWPAGTIHTECCAAMLTFRHFFPQEEAPYWLHIIDRVDRWDSPTYEDRCIREVLTGIAHKPIQNKRNMKPVIEETAQWIAAMSTPAGYQQMVLLGKPILDLKDTHLCQILTKGTFLTLGFDHVAEWQLPNGWLGLNCYIIDNTTITFDTTEASHMVFTNYPGVDVFINYRKKTFLTKGEMETEKSVIVYSARTHGFNVTEGTIFKGHPTAAGASLVQGEVPVLPFLLTAF
;
A
#
# COMPACT_ATOMS: atom_id res chain seq x y z
N MET A 1 9.13 32.99 29.48
CA MET A 1 8.54 32.77 28.19
C MET A 1 8.30 31.26 28.10
N SER A 2 7.03 30.80 28.10
CA SER A 2 6.73 29.39 27.91
C SER A 2 7.14 29.04 26.49
N HIS A 3 8.15 28.17 26.32
CA HIS A 3 8.41 27.58 25.02
C HIS A 3 7.13 26.87 24.61
N ALA A 4 6.45 27.36 23.57
CA ALA A 4 5.35 26.62 22.95
C ALA A 4 5.89 25.22 22.59
N SER A 5 5.31 24.21 23.18
CA SER A 5 5.71 22.83 22.93
C SER A 5 5.59 22.58 21.44
N THR A 6 6.71 22.20 20.82
CA THR A 6 6.74 21.86 19.38
C THR A 6 5.88 20.65 19.14
N SER A 7 4.81 20.79 18.34
CA SER A 7 3.86 19.71 18.06
C SER A 7 4.18 19.05 16.72
N TYR A 8 4.33 17.74 16.72
CA TYR A 8 4.53 16.93 15.50
C TYR A 8 3.32 16.09 15.18
N LYS A 9 2.96 16.03 13.89
CA LYS A 9 1.94 15.15 13.35
C LYS A 9 2.60 14.21 12.34
N ILE A 10 2.74 12.94 12.70
CA ILE A 10 3.22 11.90 11.81
C ILE A 10 2.00 11.29 11.15
N ILE A 11 1.85 11.52 9.84
CA ILE A 11 0.79 10.97 9.01
C ILE A 11 1.41 9.86 8.18
N PHE A 12 0.87 8.66 8.25
CA PHE A 12 1.47 7.50 7.63
C PHE A 12 0.43 6.60 6.95
N HIS A 13 0.86 5.81 5.97
CA HIS A 13 0.01 4.85 5.30
C HIS A 13 -0.48 3.81 6.33
N GLY A 14 -1.76 3.88 6.64
CA GLY A 14 -2.40 2.96 7.58
C GLY A 14 -2.61 1.58 6.97
N ASN A 15 -2.64 0.54 7.81
CA ASN A 15 -2.80 -0.86 7.40
C ASN A 15 -1.67 -1.39 6.49
N CYS A 16 -0.50 -0.79 6.57
CA CYS A 16 0.70 -1.19 5.87
C CYS A 16 1.84 -1.37 6.87
N ILE A 17 2.65 -2.43 6.73
CA ILE A 17 3.82 -2.64 7.60
C ILE A 17 4.88 -1.58 7.33
N ASP A 18 5.09 -1.19 6.07
CA ASP A 18 6.04 -0.15 5.70
C ASP A 18 5.66 1.19 6.34
N GLY A 19 4.41 1.63 6.17
CA GLY A 19 3.91 2.85 6.80
C GLY A 19 4.00 2.82 8.33
N TRP A 20 3.68 1.68 8.94
CA TRP A 20 3.80 1.53 10.39
C TRP A 20 5.24 1.69 10.89
N PHE A 21 6.19 0.97 10.28
CA PHE A 21 7.59 1.05 10.70
C PHE A 21 8.24 2.39 10.36
N SER A 22 7.84 3.02 9.26
CA SER A 22 8.20 4.42 8.96
C SER A 22 7.77 5.36 10.08
N ALA A 23 6.51 5.27 10.50
CA ALA A 23 5.99 6.09 11.60
C ALA A 23 6.66 5.79 12.94
N TYR A 24 6.98 4.52 13.21
CA TYR A 24 7.72 4.09 14.40
C TYR A 24 9.11 4.74 14.46
N PHE A 25 9.89 4.68 13.37
CA PHE A 25 11.23 5.28 13.32
C PHE A 25 11.19 6.79 13.46
N ALA A 26 10.25 7.45 12.79
CA ALA A 26 10.05 8.89 12.95
C ALA A 26 9.71 9.28 14.41
N HIS A 27 8.79 8.54 15.03
CA HIS A 27 8.43 8.73 16.44
C HIS A 27 9.63 8.52 17.38
N LEU A 28 10.38 7.44 17.18
CA LEU A 28 11.57 7.13 17.97
C LEU A 28 12.61 8.25 17.89
N ALA A 29 12.89 8.74 16.68
CA ALA A 29 13.86 9.81 16.46
C ALA A 29 13.43 11.11 17.11
N LEU A 30 12.18 11.54 16.92
CA LEU A 30 11.64 12.76 17.54
C LEU A 30 11.65 12.66 19.06
N THR A 31 11.34 11.49 19.62
CA THR A 31 11.40 11.25 21.07
C THR A 31 12.83 11.35 21.58
N ARG A 32 13.84 10.80 20.87
CA ARG A 32 15.26 10.94 21.21
C ARG A 32 15.74 12.39 21.16
N GLN A 33 15.11 13.24 20.32
CA GLN A 33 15.35 14.68 20.23
C GLN A 33 14.63 15.48 21.33
N GLY A 34 13.88 14.82 22.22
CA GLY A 34 13.18 15.45 23.33
C GLY A 34 11.80 16.04 22.97
N VAL A 35 11.26 15.71 21.80
CA VAL A 35 9.90 16.11 21.40
C VAL A 35 8.88 15.32 22.24
N THR A 36 7.96 16.00 22.89
CA THR A 36 6.97 15.41 23.80
C THR A 36 5.54 15.38 23.22
N ASP A 37 5.21 16.31 22.31
CA ASP A 37 3.89 16.33 21.63
C ASP A 37 4.00 15.73 20.21
N ILE A 38 3.95 14.41 20.15
CA ILE A 38 3.95 13.64 18.90
C ILE A 38 2.62 12.91 18.76
N LYS A 39 1.90 13.15 17.68
CA LYS A 39 0.68 12.42 17.34
C LYS A 39 0.84 11.68 16.02
N MET A 40 0.35 10.44 15.98
CA MET A 40 0.44 9.55 14.81
C MET A 40 -0.94 9.31 14.23
N TYR A 41 -1.05 9.42 12.90
CA TYR A 41 -2.31 9.34 12.16
C TYR A 41 -2.22 8.31 11.04
N PRO A 42 -2.73 7.08 11.25
CA PRO A 42 -2.87 6.11 10.17
C PRO A 42 -3.91 6.64 9.18
N THR A 43 -3.50 6.76 7.93
CA THR A 43 -4.27 7.45 6.89
C THR A 43 -4.28 6.59 5.63
N ALA A 44 -5.41 6.58 4.91
CA ALA A 44 -5.49 5.97 3.60
C ALA A 44 -5.09 6.97 2.49
N PRO A 45 -4.65 6.50 1.31
CA PRO A 45 -4.38 7.37 0.16
C PRO A 45 -5.55 8.26 -0.26
N THR A 46 -6.78 7.88 0.09
CA THR A 46 -8.00 8.70 -0.12
C THR A 46 -8.14 9.88 0.85
N GLY A 47 -7.19 10.05 1.78
CA GLY A 47 -7.28 11.04 2.85
C GLY A 47 -8.12 10.60 4.07
N ALA A 48 -8.71 9.41 4.03
CA ALA A 48 -9.43 8.89 5.20
C ALA A 48 -8.46 8.66 6.35
N GLY A 49 -8.72 9.28 7.50
CA GLY A 49 -7.84 9.22 8.68
C GLY A 49 -6.97 10.47 8.90
N LEU A 50 -6.94 11.41 7.95
CA LEU A 50 -6.26 12.69 8.15
C LEU A 50 -6.74 13.39 9.44
N PRO A 51 -5.85 14.07 10.16
CA PRO A 51 -6.24 14.93 11.29
C PRO A 51 -7.13 16.08 10.82
N ALA A 52 -7.94 16.60 11.72
CA ALA A 52 -8.74 17.79 11.43
C ALA A 52 -7.82 18.99 11.13
N LEU A 53 -8.22 19.88 10.20
CA LEU A 53 -7.39 21.04 9.78
C LEU A 53 -6.89 21.89 10.94
N LYS A 54 -7.71 22.08 11.98
CA LYS A 54 -7.33 22.80 13.20
C LYS A 54 -6.16 22.17 13.97
N GLU A 55 -5.93 20.87 13.80
CA GLU A 55 -4.82 20.15 14.44
C GLU A 55 -3.52 20.30 13.67
N MET A 56 -3.59 20.78 12.41
CA MET A 56 -2.43 21.07 11.56
C MET A 56 -1.82 22.45 11.85
N VAL A 57 -2.60 23.36 12.42
CA VAL A 57 -2.14 24.74 12.73
C VAL A 57 -1.07 24.69 13.81
N ASN A 58 0.04 25.43 13.59
CA ASN A 58 1.21 25.48 14.46
C ASN A 58 1.86 24.09 14.72
N ALA A 59 1.73 23.15 13.78
CA ALA A 59 2.33 21.83 13.86
C ALA A 59 3.35 21.60 12.74
N TYR A 60 4.37 20.80 13.02
CA TYR A 60 5.24 20.18 12.03
C TYR A 60 4.57 18.92 11.52
N ILE A 61 4.35 18.81 10.22
CA ILE A 61 3.71 17.67 9.58
C ILE A 61 4.79 16.84 8.89
N LEU A 62 4.83 15.57 9.21
CA LEU A 62 5.69 14.59 8.56
C LEU A 62 4.82 13.49 7.95
N LEU A 63 4.88 13.37 6.62
CA LEU A 63 4.27 12.28 5.86
C LEU A 63 5.31 11.19 5.71
N VAL A 64 4.93 9.94 5.98
CA VAL A 64 5.80 8.77 5.78
C VAL A 64 5.02 7.65 5.11
N ASP A 65 5.56 7.07 4.05
CA ASP A 65 4.93 6.03 3.21
C ASP A 65 3.57 6.47 2.62
N ILE A 66 3.35 7.75 2.55
CA ILE A 66 2.15 8.35 1.97
C ILE A 66 2.45 9.79 1.56
N SER A 67 1.89 10.21 0.45
CA SER A 67 1.97 11.59 0.01
C SER A 67 0.61 12.10 -0.44
N PHE A 68 0.48 13.41 -0.55
CA PHE A 68 -0.72 14.06 -1.05
C PHE A 68 -0.31 15.11 -2.08
N ASP A 69 -1.19 15.37 -3.04
CA ASP A 69 -1.01 16.41 -4.04
C ASP A 69 -1.01 17.83 -3.42
N GLU A 70 -0.66 18.80 -4.23
CA GLU A 70 -0.59 20.20 -3.80
C GLU A 70 -1.95 20.74 -3.35
N ALA A 71 -3.04 20.31 -4.01
CA ALA A 71 -4.39 20.78 -3.67
C ALA A 71 -4.77 20.37 -2.24
N VAL A 72 -4.45 19.15 -1.82
CA VAL A 72 -4.67 18.69 -0.45
C VAL A 72 -3.75 19.43 0.52
N ARG A 73 -2.45 19.54 0.20
CA ARG A 73 -1.46 20.22 1.09
C ARG A 73 -1.77 21.69 1.28
N ALA A 74 -2.27 22.38 0.25
CA ALA A 74 -2.67 23.79 0.32
C ALA A 74 -3.79 24.05 1.34
N THR A 75 -4.56 23.03 1.74
CA THR A 75 -5.57 23.17 2.79
C THR A 75 -4.98 23.25 4.20
N TRP A 76 -3.71 22.88 4.39
CA TRP A 76 -3.04 22.84 5.70
C TRP A 76 -2.45 24.19 6.08
N VAL A 77 -3.29 25.22 6.00
CA VAL A 77 -2.93 26.60 6.31
C VAL A 77 -2.53 26.73 7.78
N GLY A 78 -1.36 27.34 8.01
CA GLY A 78 -0.82 27.54 9.35
C GLY A 78 0.03 26.39 9.89
N ALA A 79 0.28 25.34 9.11
CA ALA A 79 1.31 24.37 9.42
C ALA A 79 2.69 25.04 9.41
N LEU A 80 3.56 24.66 10.35
CA LEU A 80 4.92 25.21 10.44
C LEU A 80 5.82 24.65 9.33
N SER A 81 5.66 23.38 9.00
CA SER A 81 6.26 22.74 7.82
C SER A 81 5.48 21.51 7.43
N VAL A 82 5.65 21.08 6.17
CA VAL A 82 5.17 19.81 5.64
C VAL A 82 6.34 19.12 4.96
N ASN A 83 6.76 18.00 5.50
CA ASN A 83 7.83 17.16 4.95
C ASN A 83 7.29 15.79 4.57
N CYS A 84 7.95 15.14 3.61
CA CYS A 84 7.55 13.85 3.10
C CYS A 84 8.77 12.92 2.98
N ILE A 85 8.59 11.66 3.39
CA ILE A 85 9.51 10.56 3.12
C ILE A 85 8.64 9.44 2.53
N ASP A 86 8.72 9.28 1.22
CA ASP A 86 7.86 8.36 0.47
C ASP A 86 8.64 7.71 -0.68
N HIS A 87 8.19 6.56 -1.11
CA HIS A 87 8.84 5.79 -2.18
C HIS A 87 7.91 5.54 -3.40
N HIS A 88 6.66 5.95 -3.32
CA HIS A 88 5.71 5.78 -4.41
C HIS A 88 6.06 6.65 -5.61
N ALA A 89 6.40 6.04 -6.74
CA ALA A 89 6.79 6.75 -7.97
C ALA A 89 5.73 7.76 -8.45
N THR A 90 4.44 7.47 -8.22
CA THR A 90 3.33 8.38 -8.56
C THR A 90 3.31 9.66 -7.75
N SER A 91 4.07 9.72 -6.67
CA SER A 91 4.21 10.91 -5.82
C SER A 91 5.24 11.90 -6.37
N CYS A 92 6.13 11.46 -7.28
CA CYS A 92 7.21 12.31 -7.83
C CYS A 92 6.69 13.56 -8.52
N ASP A 93 5.54 13.47 -9.17
CA ASP A 93 4.94 14.60 -9.92
C ASP A 93 4.35 15.68 -9.00
N HIS A 94 4.16 15.38 -7.73
CA HIS A 94 3.46 16.24 -6.76
C HIS A 94 4.38 16.84 -5.71
N TRP A 95 5.66 16.47 -5.73
CA TRP A 95 6.66 16.91 -4.77
C TRP A 95 7.90 17.47 -5.48
N PRO A 96 8.67 18.36 -4.84
CA PRO A 96 9.94 18.85 -5.41
C PRO A 96 10.86 17.69 -5.79
N ALA A 97 11.61 17.85 -6.88
CA ALA A 97 12.57 16.86 -7.33
C ALA A 97 13.55 16.48 -6.19
N GLY A 98 13.79 15.17 -6.03
CA GLY A 98 14.64 14.64 -4.97
C GLY A 98 13.97 14.49 -3.60
N THR A 99 12.66 14.72 -3.48
CA THR A 99 11.90 14.47 -2.24
C THR A 99 11.47 13.01 -2.14
N ILE A 100 11.04 12.44 -3.25
CA ILE A 100 10.58 11.04 -3.33
C ILE A 100 11.72 10.16 -3.84
N HIS A 101 11.96 9.05 -3.16
CA HIS A 101 13.05 8.12 -3.43
C HIS A 101 12.49 6.71 -3.58
N THR A 102 12.68 6.10 -4.74
CA THR A 102 12.08 4.80 -5.10
C THR A 102 13.01 3.60 -4.95
N GLU A 103 14.24 3.82 -4.47
CA GLU A 103 15.27 2.78 -4.37
C GLU A 103 15.04 1.77 -3.26
N CYS A 104 14.23 2.12 -2.24
CA CYS A 104 13.85 1.21 -1.15
C CYS A 104 12.51 1.65 -0.55
N CYS A 105 11.95 0.82 0.33
CA CYS A 105 10.70 1.12 1.01
C CYS A 105 10.79 2.34 1.94
N ALA A 106 9.66 2.94 2.30
CA ALA A 106 9.62 4.16 3.11
C ALA A 106 10.18 3.95 4.53
N ALA A 107 10.05 2.76 5.14
CA ALA A 107 10.65 2.47 6.45
C ALA A 107 12.17 2.52 6.39
N MET A 108 12.77 1.99 5.32
CA MET A 108 14.21 2.07 5.09
C MET A 108 14.65 3.51 4.86
N LEU A 109 13.91 4.28 4.05
CA LEU A 109 14.18 5.71 3.82
C LEU A 109 14.11 6.50 5.13
N THR A 110 13.06 6.27 5.92
CA THR A 110 12.86 6.94 7.20
C THR A 110 13.96 6.60 8.19
N PHE A 111 14.35 5.32 8.25
CA PHE A 111 15.47 4.90 9.08
C PHE A 111 16.76 5.62 8.68
N ARG A 112 17.15 5.60 7.41
CA ARG A 112 18.35 6.27 6.89
C ARG A 112 18.33 7.78 7.12
N HIS A 113 17.15 8.42 7.01
CA HIS A 113 17.00 9.85 7.25
C HIS A 113 17.29 10.24 8.70
N PHE A 114 16.75 9.48 9.65
CA PHE A 114 16.85 9.84 11.07
C PHE A 114 18.06 9.20 11.78
N PHE A 115 18.57 8.10 11.26
CA PHE A 115 19.69 7.34 11.84
C PHE A 115 20.83 7.11 10.83
N PRO A 116 21.35 8.19 10.19
CA PRO A 116 22.29 8.08 9.07
C PRO A 116 23.63 7.44 9.43
N GLN A 117 23.94 7.31 10.71
CA GLN A 117 25.16 6.68 11.20
C GLN A 117 24.95 5.27 11.74
N GLU A 118 23.70 4.79 11.77
CA GLU A 118 23.36 3.46 12.24
C GLU A 118 23.21 2.52 11.01
N GLU A 119 23.70 1.29 11.14
CA GLU A 119 23.45 0.26 10.13
C GLU A 119 22.00 -0.23 10.21
N ALA A 120 21.37 -0.37 9.05
CA ALA A 120 19.99 -0.85 9.00
C ALA A 120 19.91 -2.29 9.51
N PRO A 121 19.06 -2.60 10.48
CA PRO A 121 18.95 -3.94 11.02
C PRO A 121 18.42 -4.91 9.96
N TYR A 122 18.86 -6.18 10.04
CA TYR A 122 18.53 -7.21 9.05
C TYR A 122 17.03 -7.32 8.77
N TRP A 123 16.17 -7.25 9.80
CA TRP A 123 14.71 -7.35 9.66
C TRP A 123 14.11 -6.19 8.86
N LEU A 124 14.77 -5.02 8.82
CA LEU A 124 14.31 -3.89 8.00
C LEU A 124 14.52 -4.16 6.50
N HIS A 125 15.56 -4.90 6.13
CA HIS A 125 15.74 -5.39 4.77
C HIS A 125 14.65 -6.41 4.37
N ILE A 126 14.10 -7.17 5.34
CA ILE A 126 12.94 -8.03 5.07
C ILE A 126 11.72 -7.18 4.72
N ILE A 127 11.44 -6.13 5.51
CA ILE A 127 10.34 -5.20 5.21
C ILE A 127 10.50 -4.61 3.81
N ASP A 128 11.71 -4.14 3.47
CA ASP A 128 12.01 -3.59 2.15
C ASP A 128 11.74 -4.59 1.02
N ARG A 129 12.20 -5.84 1.15
CA ARG A 129 11.96 -6.87 0.13
C ARG A 129 10.47 -7.21 -0.03
N VAL A 130 9.75 -7.37 1.07
CA VAL A 130 8.32 -7.77 1.00
C VAL A 130 7.42 -6.63 0.56
N ASP A 131 7.76 -5.39 0.86
CA ASP A 131 7.00 -4.21 0.44
C ASP A 131 7.12 -3.98 -1.07
N ARG A 132 8.35 -3.96 -1.57
CA ARG A 132 8.63 -3.79 -3.00
C ARG A 132 8.46 -5.08 -3.81
N TRP A 133 8.16 -6.19 -3.14
CA TRP A 133 8.09 -7.53 -3.73
C TRP A 133 9.35 -7.91 -4.50
N ASP A 134 10.51 -7.54 -3.96
CA ASP A 134 11.83 -7.81 -4.54
C ASP A 134 12.35 -9.18 -4.10
N SER A 135 11.82 -10.22 -4.76
CA SER A 135 12.19 -11.62 -4.54
C SER A 135 12.18 -12.06 -3.06
N PRO A 136 11.07 -11.79 -2.31
CA PRO A 136 11.01 -12.17 -0.91
C PRO A 136 11.08 -13.69 -0.75
N THR A 137 11.89 -14.14 0.22
CA THR A 137 11.98 -15.57 0.55
C THR A 137 10.69 -16.05 1.23
N TYR A 138 10.54 -17.37 1.37
CA TYR A 138 9.41 -17.93 2.13
C TYR A 138 9.44 -17.47 3.60
N GLU A 139 10.62 -17.40 4.22
CA GLU A 139 10.81 -16.88 5.57
C GLU A 139 10.46 -15.41 5.70
N ASP A 140 10.85 -14.58 4.72
CA ASP A 140 10.47 -13.16 4.68
C ASP A 140 8.95 -13.00 4.66
N ARG A 141 8.26 -13.80 3.85
CA ARG A 141 6.79 -13.80 3.79
C ARG A 141 6.17 -14.28 5.10
N CYS A 142 6.73 -15.29 5.76
CA CYS A 142 6.28 -15.71 7.11
C CYS A 142 6.38 -14.56 8.12
N ILE A 143 7.51 -13.87 8.15
CA ILE A 143 7.73 -12.72 9.04
C ILE A 143 6.75 -11.60 8.72
N ARG A 144 6.52 -11.29 7.43
CA ARG A 144 5.51 -10.32 7.00
C ARG A 144 4.14 -10.60 7.62
N GLU A 145 3.69 -11.85 7.64
CA GLU A 145 2.38 -12.21 8.20
C GLU A 145 2.26 -11.85 9.69
N VAL A 146 3.31 -12.07 10.47
CA VAL A 146 3.33 -11.68 11.88
C VAL A 146 3.33 -10.16 12.03
N LEU A 147 4.17 -9.44 11.27
CA LEU A 147 4.26 -7.98 11.30
C LEU A 147 2.97 -7.30 10.84
N THR A 148 2.30 -7.87 9.84
CA THR A 148 0.99 -7.41 9.38
C THR A 148 -0.04 -7.46 10.51
N GLY A 149 -0.02 -8.51 11.33
CA GLY A 149 -0.87 -8.61 12.51
C GLY A 149 -0.63 -7.49 13.54
N ILE A 150 0.60 -6.95 13.61
CA ILE A 150 0.94 -5.81 14.47
C ILE A 150 0.43 -4.49 13.85
N ALA A 151 0.73 -4.27 12.57
CA ALA A 151 0.35 -3.06 11.86
C ALA A 151 -1.17 -2.87 11.73
N HIS A 152 -1.93 -3.97 11.66
CA HIS A 152 -3.39 -3.97 11.54
C HIS A 152 -4.11 -3.94 12.88
N LYS A 153 -3.42 -3.89 14.01
CA LYS A 153 -4.11 -3.76 15.30
C LYS A 153 -4.99 -2.51 15.29
N PRO A 154 -6.28 -2.65 15.62
CA PRO A 154 -7.17 -1.50 15.66
C PRO A 154 -6.62 -0.50 16.67
N ILE A 155 -6.23 0.66 16.19
CA ILE A 155 -5.81 1.78 17.03
C ILE A 155 -7.09 2.33 17.69
N GLN A 156 -7.51 1.68 18.77
CA GLN A 156 -8.72 2.05 19.51
C GLN A 156 -8.63 3.46 20.10
N ASN A 157 -7.42 3.95 20.31
CA ASN A 157 -7.21 5.29 20.83
C ASN A 157 -6.05 5.99 20.09
N LYS A 158 -6.38 6.72 19.02
CA LYS A 158 -5.43 7.54 18.24
C LYS A 158 -4.64 8.55 19.11
N ARG A 159 -5.08 8.82 20.34
CA ARG A 159 -4.42 9.75 21.26
C ARG A 159 -3.35 9.10 22.13
N ASN A 160 -3.36 7.76 22.25
CA ASN A 160 -2.37 7.04 23.04
C ASN A 160 -1.80 5.85 22.25
N MET A 161 -0.78 6.13 21.45
CA MET A 161 -0.04 5.14 20.67
C MET A 161 1.02 4.40 21.49
N LYS A 162 1.28 4.83 22.73
CA LYS A 162 2.36 4.30 23.57
C LYS A 162 2.34 2.77 23.70
N PRO A 163 1.22 2.11 24.00
CA PRO A 163 1.22 0.64 24.12
C PRO A 163 1.61 -0.07 22.83
N VAL A 164 1.19 0.46 21.68
CA VAL A 164 1.49 -0.13 20.37
C VAL A 164 2.97 0.08 20.01
N ILE A 165 3.52 1.24 20.34
CA ILE A 165 4.95 1.54 20.14
C ILE A 165 5.81 0.64 21.03
N GLU A 166 5.43 0.45 22.31
CA GLU A 166 6.14 -0.43 23.24
C GLU A 166 6.10 -1.90 22.76
N GLU A 167 4.96 -2.36 22.29
CA GLU A 167 4.84 -3.70 21.70
C GLU A 167 5.70 -3.83 20.44
N THR A 168 5.67 -2.84 19.55
CA THR A 168 6.54 -2.83 18.35
C THR A 168 8.01 -2.91 18.73
N ALA A 169 8.44 -2.18 19.75
CA ALA A 169 9.82 -2.24 20.25
C ALA A 169 10.19 -3.65 20.77
N GLN A 170 9.26 -4.35 21.43
CA GLN A 170 9.48 -5.73 21.88
C GLN A 170 9.65 -6.69 20.69
N TRP A 171 8.83 -6.56 19.65
CA TRP A 171 8.97 -7.37 18.42
C TRP A 171 10.28 -7.10 17.71
N ILE A 172 10.69 -5.83 17.61
CA ILE A 172 11.99 -5.44 17.04
C ILE A 172 13.13 -6.09 17.82
N ALA A 173 13.10 -6.04 19.15
CA ALA A 173 14.12 -6.65 19.99
C ALA A 173 14.17 -8.18 19.79
N ALA A 174 13.03 -8.83 19.67
CA ALA A 174 12.93 -10.26 19.37
C ALA A 174 13.55 -10.60 18.00
N MET A 175 13.16 -9.88 16.94
CA MET A 175 13.69 -10.10 15.58
C MET A 175 15.18 -9.84 15.45
N SER A 176 15.78 -9.06 16.33
CA SER A 176 17.21 -8.73 16.33
C SER A 176 18.09 -9.88 16.83
N THR A 177 17.51 -11.01 17.24
CA THR A 177 18.25 -12.20 17.66
C THR A 177 17.96 -13.37 16.71
N PRO A 178 18.95 -14.29 16.47
CA PRO A 178 18.71 -15.47 15.62
C PRO A 178 17.55 -16.35 16.11
N ALA A 179 17.41 -16.52 17.42
CA ALA A 179 16.33 -17.32 18.01
C ALA A 179 14.96 -16.65 17.80
N GLY A 180 14.89 -15.33 18.00
CA GLY A 180 13.67 -14.58 17.78
C GLY A 180 13.26 -14.51 16.31
N TYR A 181 14.23 -14.37 15.40
CA TYR A 181 13.99 -14.49 13.96
C TYR A 181 13.31 -15.83 13.62
N GLN A 182 13.88 -16.95 14.07
CA GLN A 182 13.33 -18.28 13.85
C GLN A 182 11.93 -18.42 14.47
N GLN A 183 11.71 -17.84 15.63
CA GLN A 183 10.39 -17.83 16.25
C GLN A 183 9.36 -17.07 15.40
N MET A 184 9.73 -15.93 14.82
CA MET A 184 8.86 -15.17 13.92
C MET A 184 8.48 -15.99 12.68
N VAL A 185 9.44 -16.68 12.06
CA VAL A 185 9.19 -17.58 10.94
C VAL A 185 8.20 -18.68 11.34
N LEU A 186 8.41 -19.34 12.50
CA LEU A 186 7.52 -20.39 12.98
C LEU A 186 6.09 -19.90 13.28
N LEU A 187 5.94 -18.68 13.79
CA LEU A 187 4.64 -18.06 14.03
C LEU A 187 3.92 -17.69 12.73
N GLY A 188 4.64 -17.18 11.75
CA GLY A 188 4.05 -16.76 10.47
C GLY A 188 3.73 -17.92 9.53
N LYS A 189 4.49 -19.02 9.61
CA LYS A 189 4.33 -20.18 8.73
C LYS A 189 2.88 -20.68 8.62
N PRO A 190 2.15 -21.02 9.69
CA PRO A 190 0.78 -21.52 9.58
C PRO A 190 -0.18 -20.49 8.99
N ILE A 191 0.08 -19.19 9.21
CA ILE A 191 -0.73 -18.12 8.66
C ILE A 191 -0.52 -18.02 7.14
N LEU A 192 0.75 -18.04 6.71
CA LEU A 192 1.12 -17.99 5.29
C LEU A 192 0.62 -19.23 4.54
N ASP A 193 0.84 -20.44 5.09
CA ASP A 193 0.41 -21.69 4.47
C ASP A 193 -1.12 -21.74 4.27
N LEU A 194 -1.88 -21.23 5.25
CA LEU A 194 -3.34 -21.12 5.13
C LEU A 194 -3.75 -20.12 4.06
N LYS A 195 -3.10 -18.95 4.01
CA LYS A 195 -3.33 -17.91 2.99
C LYS A 195 -3.00 -18.43 1.59
N ASP A 196 -1.83 -19.05 1.40
CA ASP A 196 -1.39 -19.59 0.12
C ASP A 196 -2.34 -20.70 -0.35
N THR A 197 -2.77 -21.59 0.55
CA THR A 197 -3.77 -22.62 0.24
C THR A 197 -5.09 -22.00 -0.23
N HIS A 198 -5.58 -21.02 0.50
CA HIS A 198 -6.82 -20.32 0.15
C HIS A 198 -6.68 -19.57 -1.18
N LEU A 199 -5.56 -18.89 -1.37
CA LEU A 199 -5.28 -18.16 -2.61
C LEU A 199 -5.20 -19.11 -3.81
N CYS A 200 -4.53 -20.26 -3.68
CA CYS A 200 -4.54 -21.30 -4.71
C CYS A 200 -5.96 -21.72 -5.10
N GLN A 201 -6.84 -21.96 -4.11
CA GLN A 201 -8.25 -22.32 -4.37
C GLN A 201 -9.01 -21.21 -5.09
N ILE A 202 -8.78 -19.95 -4.72
CA ILE A 202 -9.38 -18.79 -5.39
C ILE A 202 -8.90 -18.72 -6.84
N LEU A 203 -7.61 -18.83 -7.04
CA LEU A 203 -7.00 -18.71 -8.37
C LEU A 203 -7.46 -19.80 -9.35
N THR A 204 -7.97 -20.95 -8.89
CA THR A 204 -8.58 -21.93 -9.81
C THR A 204 -9.81 -21.41 -10.55
N LYS A 205 -10.40 -20.30 -10.09
CA LYS A 205 -11.58 -19.66 -10.70
C LYS A 205 -11.23 -18.61 -11.75
N GLY A 206 -9.96 -18.31 -11.93
CA GLY A 206 -9.51 -17.34 -12.92
C GLY A 206 -9.63 -17.88 -14.36
N THR A 207 -9.66 -16.97 -15.31
CA THR A 207 -9.79 -17.24 -16.73
C THR A 207 -8.54 -16.77 -17.47
N PHE A 208 -8.01 -17.62 -18.33
CA PHE A 208 -6.96 -17.25 -19.29
C PHE A 208 -7.58 -16.67 -20.54
N LEU A 209 -7.04 -15.55 -21.00
CA LEU A 209 -7.46 -14.87 -22.20
C LEU A 209 -6.25 -14.31 -22.95
N THR A 210 -6.08 -14.64 -24.22
CA THR A 210 -5.15 -13.92 -25.10
C THR A 210 -5.88 -12.78 -25.78
N LEU A 211 -5.34 -11.57 -25.66
CA LEU A 211 -5.95 -10.36 -26.20
C LEU A 211 -5.86 -10.32 -27.73
N GLY A 212 -7.00 -10.46 -28.40
CA GLY A 212 -7.15 -10.27 -29.84
C GLY A 212 -7.47 -8.83 -30.22
N PHE A 213 -7.55 -8.53 -31.53
CA PHE A 213 -7.90 -7.21 -32.06
C PHE A 213 -9.23 -6.69 -31.50
N ASP A 214 -10.25 -7.53 -31.41
CA ASP A 214 -11.56 -7.13 -30.90
C ASP A 214 -11.48 -6.69 -29.44
N HIS A 215 -10.72 -7.40 -28.61
CA HIS A 215 -10.52 -7.04 -27.20
C HIS A 215 -9.78 -5.71 -27.05
N VAL A 216 -8.71 -5.52 -27.83
CA VAL A 216 -7.92 -4.27 -27.79
C VAL A 216 -8.77 -3.08 -28.23
N ALA A 217 -9.57 -3.23 -29.29
CA ALA A 217 -10.46 -2.17 -29.77
C ALA A 217 -11.62 -1.89 -28.79
N GLU A 218 -12.29 -2.93 -28.31
CA GLU A 218 -13.45 -2.80 -27.42
C GLU A 218 -13.06 -2.22 -26.06
N TRP A 219 -11.90 -2.62 -25.52
CA TRP A 219 -11.42 -2.12 -24.23
C TRP A 219 -10.59 -0.85 -24.33
N GLN A 220 -10.44 -0.29 -25.53
CA GLN A 220 -9.64 0.90 -25.81
C GLN A 220 -8.21 0.79 -25.26
N LEU A 221 -7.60 -0.38 -25.40
CA LEU A 221 -6.24 -0.65 -24.98
C LEU A 221 -5.24 -0.20 -26.06
N PRO A 222 -4.00 0.14 -25.71
CA PRO A 222 -2.95 0.38 -26.69
C PRO A 222 -2.69 -0.86 -27.55
N ASN A 223 -2.29 -0.67 -28.80
CA ASN A 223 -1.96 -1.77 -29.72
C ASN A 223 -0.87 -2.70 -29.18
N GLY A 224 0.01 -2.22 -28.29
CA GLY A 224 1.02 -3.04 -27.62
C GLY A 224 0.45 -4.12 -26.70
N TRP A 225 -0.86 -4.11 -26.40
CA TRP A 225 -1.53 -5.17 -25.65
C TRP A 225 -1.99 -6.35 -26.52
N LEU A 226 -1.97 -6.19 -27.84
CA LEU A 226 -2.35 -7.26 -28.76
C LEU A 226 -1.44 -8.49 -28.60
N GLY A 227 -2.05 -9.65 -28.41
CA GLY A 227 -1.34 -10.90 -28.22
C GLY A 227 -0.89 -11.20 -26.79
N LEU A 228 -1.06 -10.25 -25.82
CA LEU A 228 -0.73 -10.52 -24.43
C LEU A 228 -1.67 -11.55 -23.82
N ASN A 229 -1.09 -12.41 -23.00
CA ASN A 229 -1.83 -13.41 -22.25
C ASN A 229 -2.23 -12.85 -20.88
N CYS A 230 -3.52 -12.73 -20.67
CA CYS A 230 -4.09 -12.23 -19.43
C CYS A 230 -4.60 -13.40 -18.57
N TYR A 231 -4.39 -13.28 -17.28
CA TYR A 231 -5.09 -14.07 -16.26
C TYR A 231 -6.04 -13.15 -15.50
N ILE A 232 -7.34 -13.48 -15.55
CA ILE A 232 -8.39 -12.58 -15.07
C ILE A 232 -9.23 -13.27 -14.01
N ILE A 233 -9.52 -12.59 -12.92
CA ILE A 233 -10.30 -13.12 -11.80
C ILE A 233 -11.27 -12.11 -11.22
N ASP A 234 -12.49 -12.58 -10.93
CA ASP A 234 -13.48 -11.83 -10.16
C ASP A 234 -13.22 -11.99 -8.66
N ASN A 235 -12.97 -10.88 -7.96
CA ASN A 235 -12.81 -10.84 -6.52
C ASN A 235 -13.97 -10.10 -5.80
N THR A 236 -15.14 -10.01 -6.45
CA THR A 236 -16.30 -9.31 -5.88
C THR A 236 -16.75 -9.93 -4.56
N THR A 237 -16.74 -11.26 -4.47
CA THR A 237 -17.20 -12.03 -3.30
C THR A 237 -16.08 -12.50 -2.39
N ILE A 238 -14.83 -12.44 -2.84
CA ILE A 238 -13.67 -12.99 -2.12
C ILE A 238 -12.54 -11.98 -2.19
N THR A 239 -12.09 -11.49 -1.04
CA THR A 239 -10.94 -10.57 -0.97
C THR A 239 -9.64 -11.33 -0.82
N PHE A 240 -8.62 -10.93 -1.58
CA PHE A 240 -7.25 -11.43 -1.48
C PHE A 240 -6.23 -10.31 -1.73
N ASP A 241 -5.00 -10.54 -1.32
CA ASP A 241 -3.90 -9.63 -1.64
C ASP A 241 -3.56 -9.75 -3.14
N THR A 242 -3.76 -8.66 -3.87
CA THR A 242 -3.54 -8.62 -5.33
C THR A 242 -2.07 -8.84 -5.69
N THR A 243 -1.13 -8.38 -4.87
CA THR A 243 0.30 -8.54 -5.12
C THR A 243 0.72 -9.99 -4.96
N GLU A 244 0.29 -10.65 -3.89
CA GLU A 244 0.54 -12.09 -3.68
C GLU A 244 -0.12 -12.94 -4.76
N ALA A 245 -1.37 -12.64 -5.13
CA ALA A 245 -2.09 -13.34 -6.18
C ALA A 245 -1.37 -13.23 -7.52
N SER A 246 -0.94 -12.04 -7.92
CA SER A 246 -0.22 -11.84 -9.18
C SER A 246 1.11 -12.59 -9.21
N HIS A 247 1.86 -12.54 -8.10
CA HIS A 247 3.12 -13.29 -8.00
C HIS A 247 2.89 -14.80 -8.15
N MET A 248 1.89 -15.34 -7.47
CA MET A 248 1.54 -16.75 -7.58
C MET A 248 1.13 -17.13 -9.00
N VAL A 249 0.36 -16.27 -9.69
CA VAL A 249 -0.03 -16.50 -11.09
C VAL A 249 1.20 -16.47 -11.99
N PHE A 250 2.05 -15.46 -11.92
CA PHE A 250 3.25 -15.37 -12.76
C PHE A 250 4.25 -16.50 -12.50
N THR A 251 4.33 -16.98 -11.25
CA THR A 251 5.20 -18.13 -10.91
C THR A 251 4.66 -19.43 -11.47
N ASN A 252 3.36 -19.68 -11.33
CA ASN A 252 2.74 -20.93 -11.76
C ASN A 252 2.42 -20.97 -13.26
N TYR A 253 2.29 -19.80 -13.88
CA TYR A 253 1.93 -19.64 -15.29
C TYR A 253 2.88 -18.62 -15.97
N PRO A 254 4.13 -19.01 -16.27
CA PRO A 254 5.16 -18.08 -16.78
C PRO A 254 4.84 -17.50 -18.16
N GLY A 255 3.80 -17.98 -18.84
CA GLY A 255 3.30 -17.42 -20.09
C GLY A 255 2.24 -16.31 -19.91
N VAL A 256 1.90 -15.93 -18.67
CA VAL A 256 0.97 -14.84 -18.39
C VAL A 256 1.73 -13.51 -18.35
N ASP A 257 1.30 -12.55 -19.15
CA ASP A 257 1.87 -11.21 -19.23
C ASP A 257 1.18 -10.24 -18.29
N VAL A 258 -0.14 -10.41 -18.09
CA VAL A 258 -0.99 -9.52 -17.30
C VAL A 258 -1.87 -10.31 -16.35
N PHE A 259 -1.83 -9.94 -15.08
CA PHE A 259 -2.81 -10.37 -14.08
C PHE A 259 -3.81 -9.25 -13.86
N ILE A 260 -5.11 -9.53 -14.03
CA ILE A 260 -6.19 -8.58 -13.79
C ILE A 260 -7.14 -9.18 -12.76
N ASN A 261 -7.39 -8.45 -11.69
CA ASN A 261 -8.53 -8.73 -10.85
C ASN A 261 -9.52 -7.55 -10.87
N TYR A 262 -10.79 -7.87 -10.73
CA TYR A 262 -11.83 -6.85 -10.65
C TYR A 262 -12.82 -7.19 -9.55
N ARG A 263 -13.49 -6.16 -9.04
CA ARG A 263 -14.58 -6.31 -8.09
C ARG A 263 -15.67 -5.28 -8.35
N LYS A 264 -16.92 -5.71 -8.24
CA LYS A 264 -18.06 -4.82 -8.25
C LYS A 264 -18.27 -4.22 -6.86
N LYS A 265 -18.36 -2.91 -6.78
CA LYS A 265 -18.74 -2.18 -5.55
C LYS A 265 -20.00 -1.42 -5.83
N THR A 266 -20.95 -1.51 -4.91
CA THR A 266 -22.19 -0.76 -4.95
C THR A 266 -22.22 0.22 -3.78
N PHE A 267 -22.60 1.46 -4.04
CA PHE A 267 -22.77 2.47 -2.99
C PHE A 267 -24.02 3.29 -3.24
N LEU A 268 -24.62 3.76 -2.14
CA LEU A 268 -25.69 4.73 -2.17
C LEU A 268 -25.10 6.13 -2.33
N THR A 269 -25.51 6.86 -3.35
CA THR A 269 -25.18 8.29 -3.49
C THR A 269 -26.05 9.09 -2.53
N LYS A 270 -25.41 9.91 -1.68
CA LYS A 270 -26.13 10.88 -0.84
C LYS A 270 -26.66 12.01 -1.72
N GLY A 271 -27.96 12.10 -1.90
CA GLY A 271 -28.68 13.13 -2.63
C GLY A 271 -30.13 13.16 -2.21
N GLU A 272 -30.96 14.05 -2.83
CA GLU A 272 -32.41 14.15 -2.54
C GLU A 272 -33.19 12.85 -2.88
N MET A 273 -32.64 12.02 -3.77
CA MET A 273 -33.03 10.61 -3.95
C MET A 273 -31.79 9.73 -3.85
N GLU A 274 -31.81 8.76 -2.93
CA GLU A 274 -30.78 7.74 -2.85
C GLU A 274 -30.80 6.88 -4.12
N THR A 275 -29.77 7.03 -4.96
CA THR A 275 -29.58 6.19 -6.14
C THR A 275 -28.44 5.23 -5.91
N GLU A 276 -28.68 3.97 -6.21
CA GLU A 276 -27.67 2.93 -6.17
C GLU A 276 -26.76 3.07 -7.41
N LYS A 277 -25.47 3.32 -7.18
CA LYS A 277 -24.45 3.30 -8.23
C LYS A 277 -23.52 2.12 -8.05
N SER A 278 -23.32 1.38 -9.12
CA SER A 278 -22.32 0.31 -9.18
C SER A 278 -21.07 0.80 -9.87
N VAL A 279 -19.92 0.50 -9.28
CA VAL A 279 -18.60 0.78 -9.84
C VAL A 279 -17.83 -0.52 -9.91
N ILE A 280 -17.15 -0.75 -11.03
CA ILE A 280 -16.22 -1.84 -11.18
C ILE A 280 -14.82 -1.30 -10.93
N VAL A 281 -14.14 -1.88 -9.95
CA VAL A 281 -12.75 -1.54 -9.61
C VAL A 281 -11.85 -2.63 -10.15
N TYR A 282 -10.92 -2.24 -11.00
CA TYR A 282 -9.91 -3.11 -11.58
C TYR A 282 -8.57 -2.89 -10.90
N SER A 283 -7.79 -3.95 -10.75
CA SER A 283 -6.37 -3.87 -10.45
C SER A 283 -5.62 -4.73 -11.45
N ALA A 284 -4.60 -4.16 -12.08
CA ALA A 284 -3.74 -4.85 -13.01
C ALA A 284 -2.32 -4.96 -12.45
N ARG A 285 -1.68 -6.07 -12.74
CA ARG A 285 -0.25 -6.32 -12.50
C ARG A 285 0.35 -6.86 -13.78
N THR A 286 1.56 -6.43 -14.09
CA THR A 286 2.26 -6.86 -15.30
C THR A 286 3.67 -7.33 -14.98
N HIS A 287 4.21 -8.16 -15.86
CA HIS A 287 5.58 -8.60 -15.81
C HIS A 287 6.32 -8.00 -17.01
N GLY A 288 7.10 -6.95 -16.75
CA GLY A 288 8.04 -6.39 -17.70
C GLY A 288 7.54 -5.28 -18.63
N PHE A 289 6.30 -4.77 -18.49
CA PHE A 289 5.85 -3.61 -19.27
C PHE A 289 4.98 -2.63 -18.44
N ASN A 290 4.83 -1.41 -18.97
CA ASN A 290 4.08 -0.33 -18.33
C ASN A 290 2.58 -0.45 -18.60
N VAL A 291 1.80 -0.83 -17.56
CA VAL A 291 0.34 -0.97 -17.64
C VAL A 291 -0.40 0.36 -17.67
N THR A 292 0.24 1.46 -17.32
CA THR A 292 -0.40 2.80 -17.27
C THR A 292 -0.32 3.56 -18.58
N GLU A 293 0.59 3.17 -19.47
CA GLU A 293 0.83 3.89 -20.72
C GLU A 293 -0.33 3.71 -21.71
N GLY A 294 -1.01 4.80 -22.03
CA GLY A 294 -2.14 4.82 -22.96
C GLY A 294 -3.39 4.08 -22.47
N THR A 295 -3.51 3.78 -21.20
CA THR A 295 -4.64 3.05 -20.61
C THR A 295 -5.41 3.88 -19.57
N ILE A 296 -6.58 3.36 -19.14
CA ILE A 296 -7.35 3.91 -18.02
C ILE A 296 -6.71 3.63 -16.65
N PHE A 297 -5.73 2.74 -16.58
CA PHE A 297 -5.09 2.38 -15.33
C PHE A 297 -4.21 3.51 -14.79
N LYS A 298 -4.29 3.75 -13.50
CA LYS A 298 -3.50 4.74 -12.74
C LYS A 298 -2.73 4.04 -11.65
N GLY A 299 -1.49 4.45 -11.44
CA GLY A 299 -0.64 3.89 -10.40
C GLY A 299 0.79 3.65 -10.87
N HIS A 300 1.43 2.64 -10.33
CA HIS A 300 2.77 2.23 -10.71
C HIS A 300 2.78 1.56 -12.10
N PRO A 301 3.84 1.69 -12.93
CA PRO A 301 3.92 1.06 -14.26
C PRO A 301 3.57 -0.44 -14.28
N THR A 302 3.97 -1.19 -13.28
CA THR A 302 3.69 -2.64 -13.19
C THR A 302 2.52 -2.99 -12.26
N ALA A 303 1.90 -2.00 -11.60
CA ALA A 303 0.88 -2.21 -10.57
C ALA A 303 -0.10 -1.04 -10.51
N ALA A 304 -1.18 -1.10 -11.25
CA ALA A 304 -2.12 0.00 -11.38
C ALA A 304 -3.58 -0.42 -11.19
N GLY A 305 -4.44 0.55 -10.93
CA GLY A 305 -5.86 0.35 -10.76
C GLY A 305 -6.70 1.30 -11.60
N ALA A 306 -7.95 0.92 -11.85
CA ALA A 306 -8.95 1.75 -12.50
C ALA A 306 -10.31 1.54 -11.81
N SER A 307 -11.15 2.57 -11.84
CA SER A 307 -12.53 2.50 -11.35
C SER A 307 -13.46 3.07 -12.41
N LEU A 308 -14.43 2.28 -12.83
CA LEU A 308 -15.36 2.63 -13.89
C LEU A 308 -16.80 2.57 -13.37
N VAL A 309 -17.59 3.60 -13.64
CA VAL A 309 -19.04 3.58 -13.35
C VAL A 309 -19.70 2.63 -14.34
N GLN A 310 -20.55 1.74 -13.86
CA GLN A 310 -21.25 0.79 -14.70
C GLN A 310 -22.12 1.56 -15.73
N GLY A 311 -21.87 1.32 -17.03
CA GLY A 311 -22.55 1.97 -18.16
C GLY A 311 -21.77 3.08 -18.86
N GLU A 312 -20.64 3.54 -18.30
CA GLU A 312 -19.82 4.60 -18.93
C GLU A 312 -18.70 4.07 -19.82
N VAL A 313 -18.32 2.80 -19.67
CA VAL A 313 -17.28 2.14 -20.51
C VAL A 313 -17.71 0.70 -20.76
N PRO A 314 -17.34 0.11 -21.90
CA PRO A 314 -17.58 -1.31 -22.14
C PRO A 314 -17.02 -2.13 -21.00
N VAL A 315 -17.89 -2.83 -20.30
CA VAL A 315 -17.50 -3.84 -19.32
C VAL A 315 -16.75 -4.91 -20.10
N LEU A 316 -15.62 -5.37 -19.59
CA LEU A 316 -14.89 -6.47 -20.22
C LEU A 316 -15.91 -7.57 -20.65
N PRO A 317 -15.96 -7.98 -21.94
CA PRO A 317 -17.08 -8.76 -22.49
C PRO A 317 -17.38 -10.05 -21.75
N PHE A 318 -16.35 -10.68 -21.14
CA PHE A 318 -16.54 -11.89 -20.33
C PHE A 318 -17.31 -11.64 -19.00
N LEU A 319 -17.52 -10.37 -18.57
CA LEU A 319 -18.40 -10.05 -17.45
C LEU A 319 -19.88 -10.08 -17.84
N LEU A 320 -20.18 -9.95 -19.15
CA LEU A 320 -21.55 -10.01 -19.66
C LEU A 320 -22.09 -11.45 -19.75
N THR A 321 -21.22 -12.45 -19.77
CA THR A 321 -21.60 -13.88 -19.85
C THR A 321 -21.77 -14.55 -18.49
N ALA A 322 -21.47 -13.85 -17.40
CA ALA A 322 -21.58 -14.36 -16.02
C ALA A 322 -22.84 -13.90 -15.27
N PHE A 323 -23.82 -13.28 -15.98
CA PHE A 323 -25.13 -12.85 -15.44
C PHE A 323 -26.27 -13.58 -16.09
#